data_2a3b5c43c50607c8f55a710bc216466b
#
_entry.id   2a3b5c43c50607c8f55a710bc216466b
#
_cell.length_a   1.000
_cell.length_b   1.000
_cell.length_c   1.000
_cell.angle_alpha   90.00
_cell.angle_beta   90.00
_cell.angle_gamma   90.00
#
_symmetry.space_group_name_H-M   'P 1'
#
loop_
_entity.id
_entity.type
_entity.pdbx_description
1 polymer ?
#
loop_
_entity_poly.entity_id
_entity_poly.type
_entity_poly.pdbx_seq_one_letter_code
_entity_poly.pdbx_strand_id
1 'polypeptide(L)'
;MEMKNQEVSFRDLKIDDVRKLMEEGYDVVDVREDWEWNKGHVPGARHIVLNTFLANPSAQKIRDKTVFVCQSGERSSVASEMAVALGVKDVVNFRGGTKAWRDAGLPVETP
;
A
#
# COMPACT_ATOMS: atom_id res chain seq x y z
N MET A 1 27.09 -16.53 5.15
CA MET A 1 26.57 -15.99 5.07
C MET A 1 25.80 -15.18 5.48
N GLU A 2 25.52 -15.02 5.27
CA GLU A 2 24.88 -14.30 5.54
C GLU A 2 24.00 -13.85 5.09
N MET A 3 23.46 -13.86 4.90
CA MET A 3 22.71 -13.47 4.46
C MET A 3 22.03 -12.72 4.39
N LYS A 4 21.62 -12.33 3.98
CA LYS A 4 21.02 -11.61 4.08
C LYS A 4 19.88 -11.20 3.87
N ASN A 5 19.38 -11.14 3.63
CA ASN A 5 18.07 -10.97 3.53
C ASN A 5 17.50 -9.77 3.96
N GLN A 6 18.09 -9.05 4.52
CA GLN A 6 17.70 -7.79 5.06
C GLN A 6 17.28 -6.82 4.01
N GLU A 7 17.72 -7.02 2.84
CA GLU A 7 17.33 -6.16 1.77
C GLU A 7 15.96 -6.50 1.23
N VAL A 8 15.40 -7.61 1.69
CA VAL A 8 14.07 -7.96 1.25
C VAL A 8 13.09 -7.48 2.28
N SER A 9 12.85 -6.21 2.29
CA SER A 9 11.88 -5.63 3.19
C SER A 9 11.25 -4.42 2.52
N PHE A 10 10.18 -3.95 3.13
CA PHE A 10 9.53 -2.74 2.69
C PHE A 10 9.81 -1.63 3.71
N ARG A 11 9.58 -0.38 3.30
CA ARG A 11 9.65 0.75 4.21
C ARG A 11 8.27 0.99 4.82
N ASP A 12 8.25 1.29 6.10
CA ASP A 12 7.02 1.56 6.85
C ASP A 12 7.00 3.06 7.12
N LEU A 13 6.23 3.82 6.34
CA LEU A 13 6.30 5.28 6.34
C LEU A 13 4.99 5.91 6.77
N LYS A 14 5.10 7.09 7.39
CA LYS A 14 3.94 7.87 7.81
C LYS A 14 3.51 8.82 6.70
N ILE A 15 2.41 9.52 6.96
CA ILE A 15 1.68 10.30 5.96
C ILE A 15 2.54 11.31 5.20
N ASP A 16 3.42 12.04 5.89
CA ASP A 16 4.19 13.08 5.22
C ASP A 16 5.12 12.50 4.16
N ASP A 17 5.77 11.39 4.48
CA ASP A 17 6.66 10.71 3.52
C ASP A 17 5.86 10.05 2.41
N VAL A 18 4.71 9.46 2.74
CA VAL A 18 3.84 8.83 1.73
C VAL A 18 3.38 9.88 0.71
N ARG A 19 2.98 11.06 1.18
CA ARG A 19 2.55 12.13 0.28
C ARG A 19 3.65 12.55 -0.68
N LYS A 20 4.90 12.64 -0.19
CA LYS A 20 6.04 12.96 -1.05
C LYS A 20 6.23 11.90 -2.14
N LEU A 21 6.13 10.63 -1.78
CA LEU A 21 6.27 9.54 -2.74
C LEU A 21 5.16 9.57 -3.78
N MET A 22 3.94 9.91 -3.37
CA MET A 22 2.83 10.05 -4.30
C MET A 22 3.12 11.15 -5.31
N GLU A 23 3.69 12.27 -4.87
CA GLU A 23 4.10 13.36 -5.75
C GLU A 23 5.20 12.92 -6.71
N GLU A 24 6.03 11.96 -6.30
CA GLU A 24 7.08 11.41 -7.15
C GLU A 24 6.57 10.34 -8.11
N GLY A 25 5.28 10.04 -8.07
CA GLY A 25 4.68 9.11 -9.02
C GLY A 25 4.57 7.67 -8.53
N TYR A 26 4.79 7.41 -7.23
CA TYR A 26 4.57 6.06 -6.70
C TYR A 26 3.12 5.65 -6.90
N ASP A 27 2.92 4.39 -7.26
CA ASP A 27 1.59 3.81 -7.34
C ASP A 27 1.03 3.63 -5.93
N VAL A 28 -0.29 3.71 -5.78
CA VAL A 28 -0.95 3.48 -4.49
C VAL A 28 -1.98 2.39 -4.67
N VAL A 29 -1.89 1.35 -3.84
CA VAL A 29 -2.80 0.21 -3.91
C VAL A 29 -3.50 0.08 -2.57
N ASP A 30 -4.83 0.21 -2.57
CA ASP A 30 -5.68 0.05 -1.40
C ASP A 30 -6.13 -1.40 -1.33
N VAL A 31 -5.83 -2.06 -0.21
CA VAL A 31 -6.11 -3.50 -0.06
C VAL A 31 -7.30 -3.79 0.84
N ARG A 32 -8.13 -2.75 1.12
CA ARG A 32 -9.31 -2.90 1.98
C ARG A 32 -10.45 -3.60 1.25
N GLU A 33 -11.50 -3.90 2.00
CA GLU A 33 -12.71 -4.50 1.46
C GLU A 33 -13.50 -3.48 0.62
N ASP A 34 -14.38 -3.99 -0.24
CA ASP A 34 -15.17 -3.14 -1.13
C ASP A 34 -15.97 -2.09 -0.37
N TRP A 35 -16.58 -2.47 0.76
CA TRP A 35 -17.41 -1.53 1.53
C TRP A 35 -16.57 -0.40 2.13
N GLU A 36 -15.32 -0.67 2.48
CA GLU A 36 -14.41 0.36 2.98
C GLU A 36 -14.01 1.32 1.86
N TRP A 37 -13.63 0.75 0.72
CA TRP A 37 -13.26 1.51 -0.47
C TRP A 37 -14.38 2.45 -0.91
N ASN A 38 -15.61 1.95 -0.89
CA ASN A 38 -16.77 2.73 -1.33
C ASN A 38 -17.07 3.93 -0.44
N LYS A 39 -16.63 3.88 0.83
CA LYS A 39 -16.81 5.00 1.76
C LYS A 39 -15.76 6.10 1.59
N GLY A 40 -14.76 5.89 0.78
CA GLY A 40 -13.74 6.87 0.51
C GLY A 40 -12.35 6.26 0.59
N HIS A 41 -11.50 6.67 -0.34
CA HIS A 41 -10.13 6.15 -0.43
C HIS A 41 -9.18 7.27 -0.83
N VAL A 42 -7.90 7.03 -0.66
CA VAL A 42 -6.85 7.98 -1.01
C VAL A 42 -6.93 8.25 -2.52
N PRO A 43 -6.93 9.53 -2.92
CA PRO A 43 -7.04 9.86 -4.35
C PRO A 43 -5.93 9.23 -5.17
N GLY A 44 -6.30 8.71 -6.33
CA GLY A 44 -5.37 8.09 -7.26
C GLY A 44 -5.04 6.63 -6.93
N ALA A 45 -5.55 6.09 -5.82
CA ALA A 45 -5.31 4.70 -5.48
C ALA A 45 -6.10 3.78 -6.41
N ARG A 46 -5.53 2.61 -6.67
CA ARG A 46 -6.31 1.53 -7.28
C ARG A 46 -6.62 0.49 -6.21
N HIS A 47 -7.66 -0.29 -6.43
CA HIS A 47 -8.21 -1.16 -5.42
C HIS A 47 -7.95 -2.62 -5.74
N ILE A 48 -7.28 -3.31 -4.82
CA ILE A 48 -7.07 -4.75 -4.91
C ILE A 48 -7.28 -5.31 -3.51
N VAL A 49 -8.41 -5.96 -3.27
CA VAL A 49 -8.71 -6.54 -1.95
C VAL A 49 -7.60 -7.51 -1.56
N LEU A 50 -7.18 -7.48 -0.31
CA LEU A 50 -6.02 -8.25 0.16
C LEU A 50 -6.14 -9.74 -0.18
N ASN A 51 -7.29 -10.34 0.08
CA ASN A 51 -7.47 -11.77 -0.19
C ASN A 51 -7.32 -12.09 -1.69
N THR A 52 -7.77 -11.20 -2.56
CA THR A 52 -7.60 -11.36 -4.00
C THR A 52 -6.11 -11.31 -4.36
N PHE A 53 -5.38 -10.37 -3.77
CA PHE A 53 -3.95 -10.26 -4.02
C PHE A 53 -3.22 -11.52 -3.55
N LEU A 54 -3.50 -11.98 -2.33
CA LEU A 54 -2.80 -13.13 -1.77
C LEU A 54 -3.13 -14.43 -2.51
N ALA A 55 -4.34 -14.54 -3.07
CA ALA A 55 -4.75 -15.74 -3.79
C ALA A 55 -4.02 -15.87 -5.14
N ASN A 56 -3.69 -14.75 -5.78
CA ASN A 56 -3.01 -14.78 -7.08
C ASN A 56 -2.15 -13.53 -7.24
N PRO A 57 -1.04 -13.46 -6.49
CA PRO A 57 -0.30 -12.21 -6.39
C PRO A 57 0.32 -11.74 -7.70
N SER A 58 0.86 -12.65 -8.49
CA SER A 58 1.53 -12.22 -9.73
C SER A 58 0.55 -11.70 -10.78
N ALA A 59 -0.73 -12.10 -10.70
CA ALA A 59 -1.74 -11.62 -11.64
C ALA A 59 -2.10 -10.15 -11.42
N GLN A 60 -1.79 -9.58 -10.25
CA GLN A 60 -2.18 -8.22 -9.91
C GLN A 60 -1.24 -7.16 -10.50
N LYS A 61 -0.10 -7.57 -11.01
CA LYS A 61 0.84 -6.68 -11.73
C LYS A 61 1.24 -5.49 -10.87
N ILE A 62 1.77 -5.78 -9.71
CA ILE A 62 2.28 -4.74 -8.80
C ILE A 62 3.57 -4.18 -9.39
N ARG A 63 3.64 -2.86 -9.45
CA ARG A 63 4.78 -2.16 -10.03
C ARG A 63 5.82 -1.89 -8.95
N ASP A 64 7.06 -1.71 -9.37
CA ASP A 64 8.07 -1.13 -8.49
C ASP A 64 7.59 0.25 -8.06
N LYS A 65 7.97 0.69 -6.88
CA LYS A 65 7.55 1.98 -6.32
C LYS A 65 6.05 2.01 -6.07
N THR A 66 5.59 1.12 -5.22
CA THR A 66 4.18 1.02 -4.83
C THR A 66 4.03 1.24 -3.34
N VAL A 67 3.05 2.06 -2.97
CA VAL A 67 2.60 2.26 -1.59
C VAL A 67 1.33 1.44 -1.39
N PHE A 68 1.34 0.55 -0.40
CA PHE A 68 0.13 -0.19 -0.01
C PHE A 68 -0.55 0.53 1.14
N VAL A 69 -1.87 0.63 1.08
CA VAL A 69 -2.66 1.30 2.11
C VAL A 69 -3.84 0.43 2.52
N CYS A 70 -4.13 0.42 3.82
CA CYS A 70 -5.38 -0.13 4.35
C CYS A 70 -5.95 0.87 5.35
N GLN A 71 -6.69 0.43 6.35
CA GLN A 71 -7.29 1.36 7.31
C GLN A 71 -6.23 1.93 8.27
N SER A 72 -5.36 1.07 8.83
CA SER A 72 -4.40 1.50 9.84
C SER A 72 -3.03 0.81 9.74
N GLY A 73 -2.74 0.15 8.63
CA GLY A 73 -1.40 -0.34 8.31
C GLY A 73 -1.18 -1.84 8.44
N GLU A 74 -2.11 -2.60 9.03
CA GLU A 74 -1.87 -4.03 9.29
C GLU A 74 -2.01 -4.87 8.03
N ARG A 75 -3.13 -4.76 7.34
CA ARG A 75 -3.37 -5.53 6.11
C ARG A 75 -2.42 -5.12 5.00
N SER A 76 -2.13 -3.82 4.92
CA SER A 76 -1.21 -3.32 3.91
C SER A 76 0.22 -3.76 4.16
N SER A 77 0.61 -4.02 5.42
CA SER A 77 1.94 -4.59 5.68
C SER A 77 2.04 -6.01 5.17
N VAL A 78 0.95 -6.80 5.26
CA VAL A 78 0.92 -8.15 4.70
C VAL A 78 1.06 -8.08 3.17
N ALA A 79 0.34 -7.15 2.53
CA ALA A 79 0.47 -6.95 1.09
C ALA A 79 1.89 -6.54 0.71
N SER A 80 2.51 -5.68 1.52
CA SER A 80 3.89 -5.25 1.27
C SER A 80 4.87 -6.42 1.34
N GLU A 81 4.70 -7.31 2.33
CA GLU A 81 5.53 -8.51 2.43
C GLU A 81 5.38 -9.38 1.19
N MET A 82 4.16 -9.57 0.72
CA MET A 82 3.91 -10.37 -0.48
C MET A 82 4.59 -9.74 -1.70
N ALA A 83 4.48 -8.43 -1.85
CA ALA A 83 5.08 -7.74 -2.99
C ALA A 83 6.61 -7.90 -2.97
N VAL A 84 7.24 -7.77 -1.81
CA VAL A 84 8.68 -7.99 -1.67
C VAL A 84 9.03 -9.42 -2.06
N ALA A 85 8.23 -10.39 -1.63
CA ALA A 85 8.47 -11.80 -1.97
C ALA A 85 8.37 -12.05 -3.47
N LEU A 86 7.59 -11.24 -4.20
CA LEU A 86 7.48 -11.33 -5.65
C LEU A 86 8.66 -10.65 -6.37
N GLY A 87 9.51 -9.97 -5.64
CA GLY A 87 10.64 -9.24 -6.25
C GLY A 87 10.33 -7.80 -6.62
N VAL A 88 9.21 -7.25 -6.19
CA VAL A 88 8.88 -5.84 -6.42
C VAL A 88 9.82 -4.98 -5.60
N LYS A 89 10.33 -3.91 -6.20
CA LYS A 89 11.30 -3.01 -5.58
C LYS A 89 10.62 -1.74 -5.09
N ASP A 90 11.21 -1.14 -4.05
CA ASP A 90 10.70 0.11 -3.45
C ASP A 90 9.27 -0.02 -3.01
N VAL A 91 9.00 -1.02 -2.21
CA VAL A 91 7.67 -1.27 -1.62
C VAL A 91 7.55 -0.48 -0.33
N VAL A 92 6.43 0.18 -0.15
CA VAL A 92 6.16 1.03 1.02
C VAL A 92 4.82 0.65 1.63
N ASN A 93 4.80 0.53 2.95
CA ASN A 93 3.54 0.41 3.70
C ASN A 93 3.19 1.78 4.27
N PHE A 94 1.96 2.24 4.03
CA PHE A 94 1.46 3.48 4.62
C PHE A 94 1.00 3.16 6.05
N ARG A 95 1.85 3.46 7.00
CA ARG A 95 1.71 3.03 8.39
C ARG A 95 0.41 3.48 9.04
N GLY A 96 0.00 4.71 8.82
CA GLY A 96 -1.23 5.23 9.42
C GLY A 96 -2.48 4.95 8.61
N GLY A 97 -2.33 4.60 7.36
CA GLY A 97 -3.42 4.22 6.49
C GLY A 97 -4.44 5.32 6.20
N THR A 98 -5.59 4.89 5.73
CA THR A 98 -6.68 5.81 5.39
C THR A 98 -7.13 6.60 6.62
N LYS A 99 -7.04 6.01 7.81
CA LYS A 99 -7.39 6.73 9.04
C LYS A 99 -6.50 7.97 9.21
N ALA A 100 -5.17 7.82 9.08
CA ALA A 100 -4.26 8.96 9.22
C ALA A 100 -4.51 10.00 8.12
N TRP A 101 -4.83 9.55 6.92
CA TRP A 101 -5.15 10.44 5.81
C TRP A 101 -6.36 11.33 6.14
N ARG A 102 -7.45 10.70 6.64
CA ARG A 102 -8.65 11.43 7.04
C ARG A 102 -8.41 12.34 8.23
N ASP A 103 -7.68 11.85 9.23
CA ASP A 103 -7.39 12.64 10.45
C ASP A 103 -6.59 13.89 10.10
N ALA A 104 -5.80 13.86 9.05
CA ALA A 104 -5.06 15.01 8.57
C ALA A 104 -5.93 16.00 7.77
N GLY A 105 -7.21 15.70 7.59
CA GLY A 105 -8.12 16.57 6.86
C GLY A 105 -7.97 16.50 5.35
N LEU A 106 -7.31 15.49 4.82
CA LEU A 106 -7.07 15.38 3.39
C LEU A 106 -8.29 14.79 2.68
N PRO A 107 -8.53 15.18 1.42
CA PRO A 107 -9.72 14.70 0.71
C PRO A 107 -9.62 13.24 0.36
N VAL A 108 -10.77 12.57 0.29
CA VAL A 108 -10.88 11.21 -0.20
C VAL A 108 -11.75 11.20 -1.44
N GLU A 109 -11.57 10.18 -2.27
CA GLU A 109 -12.42 9.94 -3.43
C GLU A 109 -13.40 8.82 -3.14
N THR A 110 -14.58 8.89 -3.79
CA THR A 110 -15.55 7.79 -3.75
C THR A 110 -15.83 7.37 -5.19
N PRO A 111 -16.28 6.12 -5.37
CA PRO A 111 -16.63 5.65 -6.72
C PRO A 111 -17.75 6.43 -7.36
#